data_f5b9ade7e30de3e5e4ac1cc6417db7a2
#
_entry.id   f5b9ade7e30de3e5e4ac1cc6417db7a2
#
_cell.length_a   1.000
_cell.length_b   1.000
_cell.length_c   1.000
_cell.angle_alpha   90.00
_cell.angle_beta   90.00
_cell.angle_gamma   90.00
#
_symmetry.space_group_name_H-M   'P 1'
#
loop_
_entity.id
_entity.type
_entity.pdbx_description
1 polymer ?
#
loop_
_entity_poly.entity_id
_entity_poly.type
_entity_poly.pdbx_seq_one_letter_code
_entity_poly.pdbx_strand_id
1 'polypeptide(L)'
;KKGERIIEYKGKKITHKQAEEDSKYRYDITYLFTLNKKYILDGDFKFNTARLINHSCSPNCEVLEENKPVLWITAARDIKKNEELSYDYGFSFDSNYKDHICKCGSKNCVGYIVREGSRWRIPIVR
;
A
#
# COMPACT_ATOMS: atom_id res chain seq x y z
N LYS A 1 -6.82 -17.53 7.29
CA LYS A 1 -7.67 -17.11 8.41
C LYS A 1 -7.32 -15.70 8.85
N LYS A 2 -8.27 -15.04 9.42
CA LYS A 2 -8.06 -13.67 9.95
C LYS A 2 -6.85 -13.64 10.90
N GLY A 3 -5.96 -12.66 10.68
CA GLY A 3 -4.74 -12.48 11.47
C GLY A 3 -3.56 -13.33 11.04
N GLU A 4 -3.77 -14.25 10.12
CA GLU A 4 -2.69 -15.12 9.64
C GLU A 4 -1.69 -14.33 8.77
N ARG A 5 -0.40 -14.55 8.99
CA ARG A 5 0.65 -14.00 8.13
C ARG A 5 0.65 -14.72 6.80
N ILE A 6 0.65 -13.96 5.71
CA ILE A 6 0.59 -14.51 4.36
C ILE A 6 1.97 -14.46 3.70
N ILE A 7 2.55 -13.26 3.64
CA ILE A 7 3.84 -13.05 2.98
C ILE A 7 4.52 -11.81 3.56
N GLU A 8 5.86 -11.83 3.63
CA GLU A 8 6.64 -10.66 4.01
C GLU A 8 6.77 -9.71 2.84
N TYR A 9 6.58 -8.40 3.08
CA TYR A 9 6.89 -7.36 2.12
C TYR A 9 8.36 -6.99 2.27
N LYS A 10 9.19 -7.44 1.34
CA LYS A 10 10.65 -7.30 1.40
C LYS A 10 11.11 -6.09 0.60
N GLY A 11 12.21 -5.48 1.04
CA GLY A 11 12.75 -4.36 0.30
C GLY A 11 14.03 -3.81 0.88
N LYS A 12 14.47 -2.70 0.32
CA LYS A 12 15.65 -1.97 0.76
C LYS A 12 15.24 -0.78 1.61
N LYS A 13 15.85 -0.64 2.77
CA LYS A 13 15.64 0.52 3.64
C LYS A 13 16.40 1.72 3.08
N ILE A 14 15.69 2.82 2.80
CA ILE A 14 16.26 4.08 2.36
C ILE A 14 15.82 5.20 3.30
N THR A 15 16.50 6.33 3.26
CA THR A 15 16.09 7.51 4.02
C THR A 15 15.04 8.30 3.26
N HIS A 16 14.26 9.12 3.97
CA HIS A 16 13.33 10.05 3.32
C HIS A 16 14.07 11.02 2.39
N LYS A 17 15.27 11.43 2.78
CA LYS A 17 16.11 12.28 1.95
C LYS A 17 16.48 11.62 0.64
N GLN A 18 16.89 10.35 0.66
CA GLN A 18 17.19 9.58 -0.55
C GLN A 18 15.96 9.46 -1.46
N ALA A 19 14.79 9.24 -0.88
CA ALA A 19 13.55 9.15 -1.64
C ALA A 19 13.19 10.48 -2.32
N GLU A 20 13.48 11.61 -1.69
CA GLU A 20 13.24 12.93 -2.24
C GLU A 20 14.22 13.31 -3.34
N GLU A 21 15.51 12.96 -3.17
CA GLU A 21 16.59 13.37 -4.06
C GLU A 21 16.77 12.47 -5.28
N ASP A 22 16.45 11.18 -5.15
CA ASP A 22 16.63 10.22 -6.25
C ASP A 22 15.45 10.31 -7.21
N SER A 23 15.74 10.63 -8.48
CA SER A 23 14.72 10.74 -9.53
C SER A 23 13.93 9.45 -9.74
N LYS A 24 14.49 8.29 -9.38
CA LYS A 24 13.79 7.00 -9.43
C LYS A 24 12.49 7.03 -8.65
N TYR A 25 12.44 7.75 -7.52
CA TYR A 25 11.29 7.79 -6.62
C TYR A 25 10.35 8.96 -6.87
N ARG A 26 10.68 9.84 -7.81
CA ARG A 26 9.88 11.05 -8.07
C ARG A 26 8.51 10.72 -8.63
N TYR A 27 8.41 9.73 -9.49
CA TYR A 27 7.20 9.42 -10.26
C TYR A 27 6.58 8.08 -9.90
N ASP A 28 7.28 7.22 -9.18
CA ASP A 28 6.79 5.89 -8.81
C ASP A 28 6.99 5.65 -7.32
N ILE A 29 5.91 5.89 -6.57
CA ILE A 29 5.88 5.66 -5.12
C ILE A 29 5.11 4.40 -4.74
N THR A 30 4.62 3.64 -5.73
CA THR A 30 3.73 2.50 -5.52
C THR A 30 4.30 1.45 -4.57
N TYR A 31 5.61 1.24 -4.62
CA TYR A 31 6.27 0.19 -3.84
C TYR A 31 6.96 0.71 -2.57
N LEU A 32 6.75 1.98 -2.22
CA LEU A 32 7.35 2.58 -1.04
C LEU A 32 6.45 2.47 0.18
N PHE A 33 7.03 2.03 1.30
CA PHE A 33 6.37 2.03 2.61
C PHE A 33 7.14 2.92 3.58
N THR A 34 6.44 3.87 4.20
CA THR A 34 7.03 4.66 5.28
C THR A 34 7.16 3.79 6.54
N LEU A 35 8.39 3.60 7.00
CA LEU A 35 8.67 2.83 8.22
C LEU A 35 8.59 3.70 9.47
N ASN A 36 9.16 4.91 9.40
CA ASN A 36 9.19 5.88 10.49
C ASN A 36 9.60 7.25 9.95
N LYS A 37 9.91 8.18 10.85
CA LYS A 37 10.32 9.55 10.45
C LYS A 37 11.61 9.60 9.64
N LYS A 38 12.46 8.59 9.74
CA LYS A 38 13.79 8.57 9.11
C LYS A 38 13.84 7.68 7.87
N TYR A 39 13.13 6.55 7.86
CA TYR A 39 13.29 5.52 6.85
C TYR A 39 12.01 5.17 6.09
N ILE A 40 12.21 4.79 4.84
CA ILE A 40 11.22 4.23 3.93
C ILE A 40 11.74 2.88 3.44
N LEU A 41 10.85 1.92 3.25
CA LEU A 41 11.18 0.64 2.62
C LEU A 41 10.82 0.71 1.14
N ASP A 42 11.82 0.50 0.28
CA ASP A 42 11.62 0.38 -1.18
C ASP A 42 11.45 -1.09 -1.54
N GLY A 43 10.24 -1.47 -1.93
CA GLY A 43 9.89 -2.85 -2.28
C GLY A 43 9.94 -3.18 -3.76
N ASP A 44 10.49 -2.29 -4.61
CA ASP A 44 10.56 -2.50 -6.06
C ASP A 44 11.72 -3.42 -6.45
N PHE A 45 11.62 -4.69 -6.06
CA PHE A 45 12.61 -5.72 -6.38
C PHE A 45 11.90 -7.02 -6.74
N LYS A 46 12.48 -7.78 -7.66
CA LYS A 46 11.92 -9.07 -8.11
C LYS A 46 11.76 -10.08 -6.98
N PHE A 47 12.62 -10.05 -5.97
CA PHE A 47 12.52 -10.95 -4.81
C PHE A 47 11.36 -10.63 -3.89
N ASN A 48 10.73 -9.47 -4.04
CA ASN A 48 9.57 -9.07 -3.24
C ASN A 48 8.29 -9.39 -3.99
N THR A 49 7.82 -10.64 -3.88
CA THR A 49 6.59 -11.07 -4.52
C THR A 49 5.38 -10.29 -4.02
N ALA A 50 5.40 -9.84 -2.77
CA ALA A 50 4.30 -9.06 -2.18
C ALA A 50 4.05 -7.73 -2.89
N ARG A 51 5.02 -7.20 -3.67
CA ARG A 51 4.84 -5.98 -4.46
C ARG A 51 3.74 -6.10 -5.51
N LEU A 52 3.37 -7.32 -5.87
CA LEU A 52 2.35 -7.60 -6.87
C LEU A 52 0.93 -7.56 -6.33
N ILE A 53 0.75 -7.41 -5.02
CA ILE A 53 -0.57 -7.28 -4.40
C ILE A 53 -1.15 -5.92 -4.72
N ASN A 54 -2.39 -5.90 -5.23
CA ASN A 54 -3.06 -4.65 -5.62
C ASN A 54 -3.71 -3.93 -4.45
N HIS A 55 -3.93 -2.63 -4.63
CA HIS A 55 -4.74 -1.84 -3.71
C HIS A 55 -6.22 -2.17 -3.87
N SER A 56 -6.96 -2.11 -2.78
CA SER A 56 -8.42 -2.08 -2.79
C SER A 56 -8.94 -1.12 -1.72
N CYS A 57 -10.05 -0.46 -2.01
CA CYS A 57 -10.79 0.33 -1.03
C CYS A 57 -11.54 -0.54 -0.03
N SER A 58 -11.68 -1.83 -0.33
CA SER A 58 -12.29 -2.85 0.55
C SER A 58 -11.36 -4.06 0.63
N PRO A 59 -10.19 -3.91 1.28
CA PRO A 59 -9.14 -4.93 1.22
C PRO A 59 -9.42 -6.13 2.11
N ASN A 60 -8.83 -7.28 1.75
CA ASN A 60 -8.86 -8.48 2.56
C ASN A 60 -7.58 -8.70 3.37
N CYS A 61 -6.59 -7.85 3.19
CA CYS A 61 -5.32 -7.93 3.91
C CYS A 61 -4.97 -6.62 4.60
N GLU A 62 -4.06 -6.71 5.56
CA GLU A 62 -3.48 -5.58 6.27
C GLU A 62 -1.97 -5.69 6.26
N VAL A 63 -1.28 -4.58 6.48
CA VAL A 63 0.17 -4.55 6.66
C VAL A 63 0.49 -4.45 8.13
N LEU A 64 1.21 -5.43 8.65
CA LEU A 64 1.67 -5.47 10.04
C LEU A 64 3.17 -5.21 10.09
N GLU A 65 3.57 -4.13 10.79
CA GLU A 65 4.97 -3.86 11.07
C GLU A 65 5.38 -4.64 12.32
N GLU A 66 6.37 -5.50 12.18
CA GLU A 66 6.85 -6.33 13.27
C GLU A 66 8.36 -6.17 13.42
N ASN A 67 8.81 -5.81 14.63
CA ASN A 67 10.22 -5.71 15.01
C ASN A 67 11.15 -5.18 13.92
N LYS A 68 10.98 -3.94 13.54
CA LYS A 68 11.81 -3.18 12.58
C LYS A 68 12.84 -3.96 11.76
N PRO A 69 12.90 -3.79 10.50
CA PRO A 69 12.01 -3.12 9.55
C PRO A 69 11.16 -4.14 8.79
N VAL A 70 10.62 -5.13 9.47
CA VAL A 70 9.91 -6.25 8.87
C VAL A 70 8.43 -5.91 8.73
N LEU A 71 7.93 -5.97 7.50
CA LEU A 71 6.51 -5.77 7.19
C LEU A 71 5.90 -7.09 6.73
N TRP A 72 4.78 -7.47 7.34
CA TRP A 72 4.02 -8.65 6.96
C TRP A 72 2.68 -8.28 6.38
N ILE A 73 2.32 -8.94 5.29
CA ILE A 73 0.95 -8.90 4.77
C ILE A 73 0.17 -9.98 5.51
N THR A 74 -0.86 -9.57 6.24
CA THR A 74 -1.68 -10.47 7.06
C THR A 74 -3.13 -10.45 6.61
N ALA A 75 -3.87 -11.51 6.89
CA ALA A 75 -5.28 -11.57 6.56
C ALA A 75 -6.09 -10.67 7.51
N ALA A 76 -6.82 -9.70 6.96
CA ALA A 76 -7.73 -8.84 7.73
C ALA A 76 -9.07 -9.53 8.02
N ARG A 77 -9.39 -10.56 7.25
CA ARG A 77 -10.55 -11.42 7.41
C ARG A 77 -10.23 -12.81 6.87
N ASP A 78 -11.15 -13.74 7.01
CA ASP A 78 -11.00 -15.04 6.38
C ASP A 78 -11.01 -14.88 4.86
N ILE A 79 -10.04 -15.49 4.18
CA ILE A 79 -9.85 -15.39 2.72
C ILE A 79 -10.04 -16.75 2.10
N LYS A 80 -10.84 -16.82 1.05
CA LYS A 80 -11.11 -18.06 0.32
C LYS A 80 -9.95 -18.41 -0.61
N LYS A 81 -9.79 -19.70 -0.89
CA LYS A 81 -8.82 -20.18 -1.88
C LYS A 81 -9.08 -19.49 -3.23
N ASN A 82 -8.01 -19.05 -3.90
CA ASN A 82 -8.04 -18.35 -5.19
C ASN A 82 -8.63 -16.94 -5.15
N GLU A 83 -8.98 -16.41 -3.98
CA GLU A 83 -9.38 -15.03 -3.85
C GLU A 83 -8.16 -14.12 -4.03
N GLU A 84 -8.29 -13.05 -4.83
CA GLU A 84 -7.21 -12.08 -5.03
C GLU A 84 -6.91 -11.34 -3.72
N LEU A 85 -5.62 -11.25 -3.35
CA LEU A 85 -5.18 -10.51 -2.19
C LEU A 85 -5.13 -9.02 -2.50
N SER A 86 -5.50 -8.20 -1.52
CA SER A 86 -5.46 -6.74 -1.64
C SER A 86 -5.26 -6.11 -0.26
N TYR A 87 -4.69 -4.91 -0.25
CA TYR A 87 -4.57 -4.11 0.97
C TYR A 87 -4.68 -2.63 0.61
N ASP A 88 -4.95 -1.80 1.62
CA ASP A 88 -4.98 -0.35 1.45
C ASP A 88 -3.53 0.15 1.36
N TYR A 89 -3.16 0.73 0.22
CA TYR A 89 -1.81 1.26 0.02
C TYR A 89 -1.48 2.43 0.95
N GLY A 90 -2.50 3.05 1.54
CA GLY A 90 -2.28 4.10 2.52
C GLY A 90 -1.79 5.42 1.95
N PHE A 91 -2.02 5.68 0.67
CA PHE A 91 -1.59 6.92 0.03
C PHE A 91 -2.28 8.13 0.66
N SER A 92 -1.49 9.17 0.89
CA SER A 92 -2.02 10.42 1.45
C SER A 92 -2.95 11.12 0.48
N PHE A 93 -3.95 11.83 1.02
CA PHE A 93 -4.75 12.76 0.24
C PHE A 93 -3.95 14.06 0.10
N ASP A 94 -3.30 14.23 -1.04
CA ASP A 94 -2.46 15.39 -1.34
C ASP A 94 -2.82 15.97 -2.70
N SER A 95 -2.06 16.97 -3.17
CA SER A 95 -2.33 17.63 -4.46
C SER A 95 -2.22 16.68 -5.65
N ASN A 96 -1.56 15.54 -5.49
CA ASN A 96 -1.31 14.57 -6.55
C ASN A 96 -2.18 13.31 -6.46
N TYR A 97 -3.20 13.30 -5.59
CA TYR A 97 -4.00 12.08 -5.38
C TYR A 97 -4.68 11.57 -6.66
N LYS A 98 -4.99 12.45 -7.60
CA LYS A 98 -5.63 12.09 -8.88
C LYS A 98 -4.71 11.32 -9.82
N ASP A 99 -3.40 11.32 -9.57
CA ASP A 99 -2.43 10.56 -10.35
C ASP A 99 -2.52 9.05 -10.05
N HIS A 100 -3.19 8.68 -8.97
CA HIS A 100 -3.30 7.30 -8.51
C HIS A 100 -4.75 6.81 -8.64
N ILE A 101 -5.10 6.35 -9.85
CA ILE A 101 -6.45 5.87 -10.15
C ILE A 101 -6.67 4.50 -9.54
N CYS A 102 -7.80 4.33 -8.84
CA CYS A 102 -8.22 3.04 -8.30
C CYS A 102 -9.33 2.44 -9.14
N LYS A 103 -9.19 1.18 -9.50
CA LYS A 103 -10.17 0.40 -10.28
C LYS A 103 -10.56 -0.88 -9.54
N CYS A 104 -10.57 -0.85 -8.20
CA CYS A 104 -10.84 -2.05 -7.40
C CYS A 104 -12.28 -2.58 -7.56
N GLY A 105 -13.21 -1.76 -8.03
CA GLY A 105 -14.59 -2.18 -8.28
C GLY A 105 -15.44 -2.38 -7.05
N SER A 106 -14.93 -2.09 -5.85
CA SER A 106 -15.73 -2.22 -4.63
C SER A 106 -16.78 -1.12 -4.52
N LYS A 107 -17.84 -1.37 -3.78
CA LYS A 107 -18.95 -0.42 -3.61
C LYS A 107 -18.51 0.90 -2.99
N ASN A 108 -17.50 0.87 -2.14
CA ASN A 108 -16.97 2.06 -1.47
C ASN A 108 -15.77 2.68 -2.20
N CYS A 109 -15.48 2.25 -3.43
CA CYS A 109 -14.38 2.80 -4.21
C CYS A 109 -14.62 4.27 -4.53
N VAL A 110 -13.63 5.09 -4.22
CA VAL A 110 -13.70 6.55 -4.47
C VAL A 110 -13.00 6.96 -5.77
N GLY A 111 -12.52 6.00 -6.57
CA GLY A 111 -11.89 6.22 -7.85
C GLY A 111 -10.39 6.51 -7.79
N TYR A 112 -9.84 6.73 -6.61
CA TYR A 112 -8.43 7.03 -6.40
C TYR A 112 -7.86 6.22 -5.24
N ILE A 113 -6.54 5.97 -5.29
CA ILE A 113 -5.83 5.29 -4.20
C ILE A 113 -5.51 6.30 -3.11
N VAL A 114 -6.35 6.32 -2.08
CA VAL A 114 -6.20 7.20 -0.91
C VAL A 114 -6.51 6.39 0.33
N ARG A 115 -5.75 6.58 1.41
CA ARG A 115 -5.96 5.88 2.67
C ARG A 115 -7.38 6.07 3.20
N GLU A 116 -7.91 5.06 3.86
CA GLU A 116 -9.30 5.01 4.33
C GLU A 116 -9.72 6.27 5.11
N GLY A 117 -8.90 6.70 6.05
CA GLY A 117 -9.24 7.86 6.90
C GLY A 117 -9.29 9.20 6.17
N SER A 118 -8.90 9.28 4.90
CA SER A 118 -8.90 10.51 4.12
C SER A 118 -9.84 10.48 2.91
N ARG A 119 -10.50 9.36 2.65
CA ARG A 119 -11.36 9.20 1.46
C ARG A 119 -12.55 10.15 1.44
N TRP A 120 -13.05 10.55 2.60
CA TRP A 120 -14.17 11.49 2.72
C TRP A 120 -13.88 12.85 2.08
N ARG A 121 -12.60 13.19 1.89
CA ARG A 121 -12.14 14.43 1.27
C ARG A 121 -12.30 14.45 -0.24
N ILE A 122 -12.48 13.28 -0.85
CA ILE A 122 -12.58 13.18 -2.31
C ILE A 122 -14.00 13.53 -2.73
N PRO A 123 -14.18 14.53 -3.64
CA PRO A 123 -15.51 14.87 -4.15
C PRO A 123 -16.13 13.68 -4.85
N ILE A 124 -17.35 13.33 -4.45
CA ILE A 124 -18.13 12.29 -5.12
C ILE A 124 -18.85 12.94 -6.28
N VAL A 125 -18.48 12.55 -7.49
CA VAL A 125 -19.21 12.95 -8.70
C VAL A 125 -20.32 11.94 -8.92
N ARG A 126 -21.53 12.36 -8.71
CA ARG A 126 -22.71 11.52 -8.90
C ARG A 126 -23.40 11.86 -10.21
#